data_4f5ced0254a8ccbb2e8e0b2f9c443169
#
_entry.id   4f5ced0254a8ccbb2e8e0b2f9c443169
#
_cell.length_a   1.000
_cell.length_b   1.000
_cell.length_c   1.000
_cell.angle_alpha   90.00
_cell.angle_beta   90.00
_cell.angle_gamma   90.00
#
_symmetry.space_group_name_H-M   'P 1'
#
loop_
_entity.id
_entity.type
_entity.pdbx_description
1 polymer ?
#
loop_
_entity_poly.entity_id
_entity_poly.type
_entity_poly.pdbx_seq_one_letter_code
_entity_poly.pdbx_strand_id
1 'polypeptide(L)'
;MQSYKCVVDLLIIMDATSSTQSYIDEYKQHALNMNDEIIEALKEKSRDVDEIHVKVIVFRDLYVDQEKAIEESPVYILPRDSEKYKAFLDNIESAGGGSSAESGLEGLAYGLKNMTWNKTGNKHRQICLFYSDDESHPFEKSKNGKDKYYPEGMPNNLEELSDWIESKQSRLIKNGFSIKDFRCFMFVPKVYPYKEMKEWSGFFIIEQEQGKGLENFQFKVVTDAISASF
;
A
#
# COMPACT_ATOMS: atom_id res chain seq x y z
N MET A 1 17.44 21.61 -23.43
CA MET A 1 16.16 21.32 -22.79
C MET A 1 16.47 20.76 -21.41
N GLN A 2 15.89 21.31 -20.35
CA GLN A 2 16.05 20.76 -19.01
C GLN A 2 15.18 19.49 -18.95
N SER A 3 15.80 18.33 -18.82
CA SER A 3 15.09 17.07 -18.62
C SER A 3 14.33 17.16 -17.29
N TYR A 4 13.01 17.00 -17.35
CA TYR A 4 12.20 16.98 -16.17
C TYR A 4 12.28 15.57 -15.55
N LYS A 5 12.93 15.45 -14.40
CA LYS A 5 13.00 14.19 -13.68
C LYS A 5 11.63 13.91 -13.03
N CYS A 6 11.00 12.79 -13.39
CA CYS A 6 9.78 12.28 -12.80
C CYS A 6 10.11 11.07 -11.94
N VAL A 7 9.71 11.10 -10.66
CA VAL A 7 9.91 10.02 -9.71
C VAL A 7 8.55 9.54 -9.21
N VAL A 8 8.36 8.24 -9.17
CA VAL A 8 7.17 7.59 -8.60
C VAL A 8 7.57 6.87 -7.33
N ASP A 9 6.94 7.21 -6.23
CA ASP A 9 7.00 6.43 -4.99
C ASP A 9 5.76 5.52 -4.95
N LEU A 10 5.98 4.22 -4.90
CA LEU A 10 4.96 3.19 -4.91
C LEU A 10 5.00 2.41 -3.59
N LEU A 11 4.03 2.65 -2.74
CA LEU A 11 3.80 1.88 -1.52
C LEU A 11 2.75 0.81 -1.81
N ILE A 12 3.11 -0.44 -1.62
CA ILE A 12 2.21 -1.58 -1.80
C ILE A 12 1.94 -2.17 -0.43
N ILE A 13 0.68 -2.30 -0.08
CA ILE A 13 0.22 -2.85 1.19
C ILE A 13 -0.74 -3.99 0.88
N MET A 14 -0.39 -5.19 1.26
CA MET A 14 -1.16 -6.37 0.91
C MET A 14 -1.47 -7.24 2.11
N ASP A 15 -2.70 -7.70 2.14
CA ASP A 15 -3.16 -8.76 2.99
C ASP A 15 -2.49 -10.07 2.56
N ALA A 16 -1.90 -10.80 3.51
CA ALA A 16 -1.30 -12.10 3.28
C ALA A 16 -1.88 -13.17 4.22
N THR A 17 -3.14 -13.02 4.59
CA THR A 17 -3.90 -14.07 5.27
C THR A 17 -4.20 -15.23 4.33
N SER A 18 -4.65 -16.35 4.87
CA SER A 18 -4.80 -17.60 4.10
C SER A 18 -5.79 -17.49 2.93
N SER A 19 -6.75 -16.56 2.99
CA SER A 19 -7.73 -16.33 1.93
C SER A 19 -7.14 -15.70 0.66
N THR A 20 -6.02 -14.98 0.77
CA THR A 20 -5.45 -14.16 -0.30
C THR A 20 -4.38 -14.87 -1.16
N GLN A 21 -4.18 -16.19 -1.01
CA GLN A 21 -3.12 -16.95 -1.70
C GLN A 21 -3.13 -16.74 -3.22
N SER A 22 -4.31 -16.86 -3.84
CA SER A 22 -4.43 -16.73 -5.31
C SER A 22 -4.01 -15.35 -5.81
N TYR A 23 -4.39 -14.31 -5.08
CA TYR A 23 -4.00 -12.93 -5.36
C TYR A 23 -2.47 -12.72 -5.21
N ILE A 24 -1.89 -13.25 -4.14
CA ILE A 24 -0.44 -13.14 -3.91
C ILE A 24 0.33 -13.81 -5.04
N ASP A 25 -0.11 -14.98 -5.48
CA ASP A 25 0.53 -15.71 -6.59
C ASP A 25 0.41 -14.93 -7.91
N GLU A 26 -0.74 -14.36 -8.19
CA GLU A 26 -0.94 -13.48 -9.35
C GLU A 26 -0.07 -12.24 -9.26
N TYR A 27 -0.03 -11.60 -8.08
CA TYR A 27 0.83 -10.44 -7.86
C TYR A 27 2.31 -10.76 -8.11
N LYS A 28 2.81 -11.89 -7.60
CA LYS A 28 4.21 -12.33 -7.82
C LYS A 28 4.53 -12.49 -9.31
N GLN A 29 3.58 -13.02 -10.09
CA GLN A 29 3.76 -13.22 -11.54
C GLN A 29 3.84 -11.89 -12.31
N HIS A 30 3.05 -10.91 -11.90
CA HIS A 30 2.89 -9.65 -12.64
C HIS A 30 3.75 -8.50 -12.10
N ALA A 31 4.28 -8.61 -10.90
CA ALA A 31 4.96 -7.50 -10.20
C ALA A 31 6.16 -6.91 -10.97
N LEU A 32 6.90 -7.73 -11.72
CA LEU A 32 8.00 -7.23 -12.55
C LEU A 32 7.51 -6.55 -13.81
N ASN A 33 6.47 -7.12 -14.44
CA ASN A 33 5.88 -6.54 -15.65
C ASN A 33 5.16 -5.22 -15.35
N MET A 34 4.57 -5.10 -14.15
CA MET A 34 3.88 -3.88 -13.71
C MET A 34 4.77 -2.64 -13.80
N ASN A 35 6.06 -2.77 -13.48
CA ASN A 35 7.00 -1.66 -13.63
C ASN A 35 7.11 -1.18 -15.07
N ASP A 36 7.27 -2.11 -16.01
CA ASP A 36 7.38 -1.80 -17.44
C ASP A 36 6.06 -1.26 -17.99
N GLU A 37 4.93 -1.83 -17.59
CA GLU A 37 3.59 -1.37 -17.96
C GLU A 37 3.32 0.06 -17.44
N ILE A 38 3.69 0.38 -16.19
CA ILE A 38 3.58 1.74 -15.66
C ILE A 38 4.43 2.71 -16.46
N ILE A 39 5.67 2.34 -16.76
CA ILE A 39 6.59 3.18 -17.55
C ILE A 39 6.02 3.40 -18.95
N GLU A 40 5.53 2.36 -19.62
CA GLU A 40 4.94 2.47 -20.96
C GLU A 40 3.68 3.34 -20.96
N ALA A 41 2.74 3.09 -20.03
CA ALA A 41 1.51 3.85 -19.91
C ALA A 41 1.77 5.35 -19.63
N LEU A 42 2.85 5.67 -18.93
CA LEU A 42 3.26 7.05 -18.68
C LEU A 42 3.95 7.68 -19.88
N LYS A 43 4.76 6.92 -20.63
CA LYS A 43 5.37 7.37 -21.89
C LYS A 43 4.32 7.71 -22.95
N GLU A 44 3.26 6.91 -23.07
CA GLU A 44 2.13 7.19 -23.99
C GLU A 44 1.50 8.56 -23.71
N LYS A 45 1.53 9.02 -22.44
CA LYS A 45 1.08 10.34 -22.02
C LYS A 45 2.16 11.42 -22.10
N SER A 46 3.24 11.17 -22.84
CA SER A 46 4.40 12.06 -22.96
C SER A 46 5.06 12.37 -21.60
N ARG A 47 5.14 11.37 -20.74
CA ARG A 47 5.72 11.46 -19.40
C ARG A 47 6.83 10.44 -19.24
N ASP A 48 8.06 10.91 -19.23
CA ASP A 48 9.21 10.08 -18.89
C ASP A 48 9.30 9.91 -17.38
N VAL A 49 9.30 8.65 -16.93
CA VAL A 49 9.57 8.28 -15.54
C VAL A 49 11.01 7.79 -15.47
N ASP A 50 11.77 8.43 -14.59
CA ASP A 50 13.20 8.12 -14.43
C ASP A 50 13.44 7.01 -13.42
N GLU A 51 12.67 7.00 -12.34
CA GLU A 51 12.81 6.04 -11.24
C GLU A 51 11.45 5.72 -10.63
N ILE A 52 11.25 4.45 -10.28
CA ILE A 52 10.14 3.99 -9.43
C ILE A 52 10.74 3.44 -8.14
N HIS A 53 10.35 4.01 -7.00
CA HIS A 53 10.74 3.55 -5.68
C HIS A 53 9.62 2.72 -5.09
N VAL A 54 9.85 1.44 -4.90
CA VAL A 54 8.82 0.50 -4.41
C VAL A 54 9.14 0.07 -2.99
N LYS A 55 8.14 0.14 -2.11
CA LYS A 55 8.14 -0.50 -0.80
C LYS A 55 6.92 -1.37 -0.67
N VAL A 56 7.10 -2.57 -0.12
CA VAL A 56 6.03 -3.52 0.15
C VAL A 56 5.85 -3.66 1.65
N ILE A 57 4.62 -3.60 2.09
CA ILE A 57 4.17 -3.98 3.42
C ILE A 57 3.21 -5.14 3.26
N VAL A 58 3.44 -6.19 4.00
CA VAL A 58 2.55 -7.34 4.11
C VAL A 58 1.93 -7.30 5.49
N PHE A 59 0.63 -7.46 5.59
CA PHE A 59 -0.04 -7.56 6.89
C PHE A 59 -0.89 -8.83 7.00
N ARG A 60 -1.11 -9.25 8.22
CA ARG A 60 -2.00 -10.33 8.66
C ARG A 60 -2.76 -9.87 9.91
N ASP A 61 -3.19 -10.79 10.75
CA ASP A 61 -3.86 -10.45 12.01
C ASP A 61 -2.87 -10.33 13.18
N LEU A 62 -2.68 -9.14 13.72
CA LEU A 62 -1.80 -8.88 14.87
C LEU A 62 -2.17 -9.69 16.13
N TYR A 63 -3.45 -10.08 16.26
CA TYR A 63 -3.89 -10.87 17.41
C TYR A 63 -3.52 -12.34 17.33
N VAL A 64 -3.37 -12.85 16.11
CA VAL A 64 -3.10 -14.27 15.85
C VAL A 64 -1.65 -14.48 15.45
N ASP A 65 -1.17 -13.69 14.50
CA ASP A 65 0.11 -13.92 13.81
C ASP A 65 1.30 -13.25 14.50
N GLN A 66 1.04 -12.37 15.47
CA GLN A 66 2.03 -11.76 16.35
C GLN A 66 3.23 -11.15 15.58
N GLU A 67 4.44 -11.71 15.74
CA GLU A 67 5.67 -11.20 15.10
C GLU A 67 5.65 -11.32 13.57
N LYS A 68 4.79 -12.17 13.01
CA LYS A 68 4.61 -12.35 11.57
C LYS A 68 3.47 -11.52 10.99
N ALA A 69 2.79 -10.76 11.83
CA ALA A 69 1.62 -10.00 11.40
C ALA A 69 1.95 -8.84 10.47
N ILE A 70 3.14 -8.26 10.56
CA ILE A 70 3.60 -7.21 9.65
C ILE A 70 5.01 -7.52 9.20
N GLU A 71 5.19 -7.61 7.88
CA GLU A 71 6.48 -7.74 7.22
C GLU A 71 6.69 -6.53 6.30
N GLU A 72 7.93 -6.04 6.21
CA GLU A 72 8.24 -4.91 5.36
C GLU A 72 9.49 -5.16 4.51
N SER A 73 9.48 -4.68 3.28
CA SER A 73 10.66 -4.63 2.44
C SER A 73 11.48 -3.37 2.70
N PRO A 74 12.76 -3.33 2.34
CA PRO A 74 13.42 -2.06 2.07
C PRO A 74 12.76 -1.35 0.88
N VAL A 75 13.13 -0.10 0.63
CA VAL A 75 12.76 0.59 -0.62
C VAL A 75 13.65 0.06 -1.74
N TYR A 76 13.05 -0.45 -2.80
CA TYR A 76 13.73 -0.85 -4.03
C TYR A 76 13.61 0.24 -5.09
N ILE A 77 14.66 0.46 -5.85
CA ILE A 77 14.65 1.39 -7.01
C ILE A 77 14.62 0.55 -8.29
N LEU A 78 13.51 0.61 -9.01
CA LEU A 78 13.34 -0.15 -10.25
C LEU A 78 13.77 0.69 -11.47
N PRO A 79 14.38 0.05 -12.45
CA PRO A 79 14.62 -1.42 -12.57
C PRO A 79 15.89 -1.92 -11.87
N ARG A 80 16.69 -1.06 -11.26
CA ARG A 80 18.01 -1.41 -10.68
C ARG A 80 17.96 -2.57 -9.68
N ASP A 81 16.96 -2.59 -8.83
CA ASP A 81 16.82 -3.56 -7.72
C ASP A 81 15.78 -4.67 -8.02
N SER A 82 15.40 -4.89 -9.31
CA SER A 82 14.34 -5.84 -9.72
C SER A 82 14.53 -7.25 -9.17
N GLU A 83 15.75 -7.78 -9.18
CA GLU A 83 16.03 -9.13 -8.65
C GLU A 83 15.80 -9.22 -7.13
N LYS A 84 16.16 -8.18 -6.38
CA LYS A 84 15.94 -8.14 -4.93
C LYS A 84 14.46 -7.98 -4.60
N TYR A 85 13.76 -7.16 -5.38
CA TYR A 85 12.33 -6.98 -5.27
C TYR A 85 11.60 -8.28 -5.53
N LYS A 86 11.95 -8.99 -6.62
CA LYS A 86 11.42 -10.31 -6.93
C LYS A 86 11.67 -11.31 -5.80
N ALA A 87 12.92 -11.38 -5.30
CA ALA A 87 13.26 -12.27 -4.22
C ALA A 87 12.46 -12.01 -2.93
N PHE A 88 12.15 -10.76 -2.62
CA PHE A 88 11.28 -10.42 -1.50
C PHE A 88 9.85 -10.95 -1.75
N LEU A 89 9.29 -10.69 -2.93
CA LEU A 89 7.95 -11.14 -3.27
C LEU A 89 7.81 -12.66 -3.25
N ASP A 90 8.80 -13.38 -3.79
CA ASP A 90 8.81 -14.85 -3.83
C ASP A 90 8.74 -15.46 -2.41
N ASN A 91 9.25 -14.75 -1.41
CA ASN A 91 9.23 -15.18 0.00
C ASN A 91 7.94 -14.79 0.76
N ILE A 92 7.05 -14.03 0.18
CA ILE A 92 5.75 -13.73 0.82
C ILE A 92 4.93 -15.04 0.86
N GLU A 93 4.52 -15.44 2.05
CA GLU A 93 3.66 -16.60 2.26
C GLU A 93 2.26 -16.13 2.67
N SER A 94 1.22 -16.63 2.02
CA SER A 94 -0.15 -16.50 2.51
C SER A 94 -0.34 -17.49 3.64
N ALA A 95 -0.53 -16.98 4.84
CA ALA A 95 -0.69 -17.80 6.04
C ALA A 95 -1.36 -16.99 7.15
N GLY A 96 -1.87 -17.67 8.15
CA GLY A 96 -2.45 -17.02 9.32
C GLY A 96 -3.84 -16.47 9.07
N GLY A 97 -4.15 -15.38 9.78
CA GLY A 97 -5.50 -14.89 9.93
C GLY A 97 -6.31 -15.73 10.93
N GLY A 98 -7.22 -15.12 11.65
CA GLY A 98 -7.94 -15.85 12.73
C GLY A 98 -9.43 -15.65 12.73
N SER A 99 -9.90 -14.53 12.26
CA SER A 99 -11.31 -14.18 12.20
C SER A 99 -11.63 -13.52 10.86
N SER A 100 -12.83 -13.02 10.69
CA SER A 100 -13.20 -12.27 9.48
C SER A 100 -12.57 -10.88 9.41
N ALA A 101 -12.02 -10.35 10.50
CA ALA A 101 -11.36 -9.06 10.50
C ALA A 101 -9.86 -9.22 10.68
N GLU A 102 -9.10 -8.44 9.93
CA GLU A 102 -7.64 -8.46 9.89
C GLU A 102 -7.04 -7.10 10.33
N SER A 103 -5.73 -6.98 10.40
CA SER A 103 -5.08 -5.75 10.85
C SER A 103 -4.78 -4.78 9.70
N GLY A 104 -5.74 -4.58 8.79
CA GLY A 104 -5.57 -3.74 7.60
C GLY A 104 -5.33 -2.27 7.91
N LEU A 105 -5.97 -1.73 8.96
CA LEU A 105 -5.73 -0.34 9.40
C LEU A 105 -4.31 -0.13 9.89
N GLU A 106 -3.79 -1.07 10.67
CA GLU A 106 -2.41 -1.04 11.14
C GLU A 106 -1.44 -1.19 9.97
N GLY A 107 -1.72 -2.09 9.04
CA GLY A 107 -0.95 -2.25 7.80
C GLY A 107 -0.85 -0.95 7.02
N LEU A 108 -1.98 -0.25 6.84
CA LEU A 108 -2.04 1.05 6.16
C LEU A 108 -1.24 2.12 6.91
N ALA A 109 -1.51 2.29 8.20
CA ALA A 109 -0.82 3.30 9.01
C ALA A 109 0.68 3.04 9.10
N TYR A 110 1.08 1.77 9.25
CA TYR A 110 2.48 1.35 9.29
C TYR A 110 3.18 1.67 7.97
N GLY A 111 2.57 1.31 6.85
CA GLY A 111 3.12 1.57 5.52
C GLY A 111 3.31 3.05 5.26
N LEU A 112 2.29 3.86 5.50
CA LEU A 112 2.34 5.31 5.33
C LEU A 112 3.44 5.96 6.20
N LYS A 113 3.59 5.50 7.44
CA LYS A 113 4.58 6.02 8.39
C LYS A 113 6.01 5.65 8.02
N ASN A 114 6.23 4.42 7.53
CA ASN A 114 7.56 3.86 7.30
C ASN A 114 8.04 3.98 5.84
N MET A 115 7.18 4.46 4.93
CA MET A 115 7.61 4.84 3.59
C MET A 115 8.47 6.10 3.65
N THR A 116 9.59 6.09 2.94
CA THR A 116 10.36 7.30 2.66
C THR A 116 9.89 7.89 1.34
N TRP A 117 9.09 8.94 1.44
CA TRP A 117 8.52 9.63 0.30
C TRP A 117 9.54 10.60 -0.30
N ASN A 118 9.78 10.51 -1.59
CA ASN A 118 10.71 11.40 -2.28
C ASN A 118 10.16 12.80 -2.44
N LYS A 119 11.07 13.77 -2.28
CA LYS A 119 10.84 15.19 -2.61
C LYS A 119 11.70 15.66 -3.77
N THR A 120 12.50 14.77 -4.34
CA THR A 120 13.43 15.09 -5.40
C THR A 120 12.79 14.90 -6.77
N GLY A 121 13.11 15.77 -7.71
CA GLY A 121 12.55 15.76 -9.05
C GLY A 121 11.61 16.95 -9.31
N ASN A 122 11.38 17.24 -10.57
CA ASN A 122 10.50 18.34 -10.97
C ASN A 122 9.02 17.93 -10.91
N LYS A 123 8.77 16.62 -10.98
CA LYS A 123 7.46 16.00 -10.76
C LYS A 123 7.66 14.72 -9.96
N HIS A 124 6.83 14.51 -8.97
CA HIS A 124 6.77 13.27 -8.21
C HIS A 124 5.33 12.84 -8.00
N ARG A 125 5.11 11.54 -7.84
CA ARG A 125 3.83 10.95 -7.49
C ARG A 125 4.05 9.98 -6.34
N GLN A 126 3.12 10.02 -5.42
CA GLN A 126 3.10 9.19 -4.21
C GLN A 126 1.87 8.31 -4.31
N ILE A 127 2.08 7.05 -4.62
CA ILE A 127 1.01 6.10 -4.91
C ILE A 127 1.01 5.03 -3.83
N CYS A 128 -0.14 4.76 -3.26
CA CYS A 128 -0.39 3.64 -2.39
C CYS A 128 -1.36 2.68 -3.08
N LEU A 129 -1.01 1.42 -3.14
CA LEU A 129 -1.89 0.32 -3.52
C LEU A 129 -2.17 -0.49 -2.27
N PHE A 130 -3.42 -0.59 -1.90
CA PHE A 130 -3.86 -1.32 -0.71
C PHE A 130 -4.82 -2.44 -1.10
N TYR A 131 -4.54 -3.63 -0.62
CA TYR A 131 -5.28 -4.84 -0.97
C TYR A 131 -5.70 -5.58 0.30
N SER A 132 -7.00 -5.85 0.43
CA SER A 132 -7.57 -6.73 1.46
C SER A 132 -8.89 -7.30 0.97
N ASP A 133 -9.17 -8.55 1.30
CA ASP A 133 -10.43 -9.19 0.94
C ASP A 133 -11.42 -9.26 2.12
N ASP A 134 -11.07 -8.70 3.27
CA ASP A 134 -11.94 -8.71 4.45
C ASP A 134 -11.94 -7.36 5.20
N GLU A 135 -12.80 -7.25 6.21
CA GLU A 135 -12.86 -6.07 7.07
C GLU A 135 -11.60 -5.91 7.91
N SER A 136 -11.34 -4.71 8.42
CA SER A 136 -10.26 -4.49 9.36
C SER A 136 -10.78 -4.30 10.77
N HIS A 137 -10.02 -4.82 11.74
CA HIS A 137 -10.19 -4.43 13.13
C HIS A 137 -10.14 -2.90 13.27
N PRO A 138 -10.93 -2.30 14.17
CA PRO A 138 -10.69 -0.91 14.55
C PRO A 138 -9.30 -0.81 15.19
N PHE A 139 -8.65 0.36 15.05
CA PHE A 139 -7.39 0.58 15.74
C PHE A 139 -7.51 0.23 17.21
N GLU A 140 -6.79 -0.79 17.61
CA GLU A 140 -6.64 -1.12 19.02
C GLU A 140 -5.26 -0.63 19.47
N LYS A 141 -5.29 0.42 20.22
CA LYS A 141 -4.25 0.52 21.21
C LYS A 141 -4.38 -0.72 22.06
N SER A 142 -3.34 -1.53 22.13
CA SER A 142 -3.27 -2.58 23.08
C SER A 142 -3.75 -1.97 24.40
N LYS A 143 -4.99 -2.26 24.76
CA LYS A 143 -5.66 -1.66 25.92
C LYS A 143 -4.87 -1.85 27.19
N ASN A 144 -3.85 -2.68 27.14
CA ASN A 144 -3.00 -3.05 28.25
C ASN A 144 -1.51 -2.75 28.04
N GLY A 145 -1.11 -2.07 26.97
CA GLY A 145 0.28 -1.67 26.73
C GLY A 145 1.28 -2.83 26.66
N LYS A 146 0.82 -4.04 26.34
CA LYS A 146 1.59 -5.26 26.50
C LYS A 146 1.71 -6.12 25.26
N ASP A 147 1.06 -5.74 24.17
CA ASP A 147 1.30 -6.48 22.95
C ASP A 147 2.65 -6.08 22.38
N LYS A 148 3.63 -6.92 22.64
CA LYS A 148 5.01 -6.77 22.21
C LYS A 148 5.17 -6.56 20.71
N TYR A 149 4.20 -6.99 19.93
CA TYR A 149 4.24 -6.96 18.47
C TYR A 149 3.41 -5.83 17.85
N TYR A 150 2.63 -5.13 18.67
CA TYR A 150 1.86 -3.99 18.17
C TYR A 150 2.78 -2.84 17.80
N PRO A 151 2.72 -2.30 16.56
CA PRO A 151 3.64 -1.28 16.11
C PRO A 151 3.53 0.01 16.94
N GLU A 152 4.66 0.57 17.33
CA GLU A 152 4.69 1.82 18.10
C GLU A 152 4.17 3.01 17.30
N GLY A 153 3.45 3.89 17.98
CA GLY A 153 3.03 5.19 17.45
C GLY A 153 2.00 5.08 16.33
N MET A 154 1.18 4.04 16.34
CA MET A 154 0.01 3.94 15.48
C MET A 154 -1.09 4.94 15.89
N PRO A 155 -2.00 5.33 14.98
CA PRO A 155 -3.16 6.14 15.32
C PRO A 155 -4.04 5.45 16.37
N ASN A 156 -4.81 6.25 17.10
CA ASN A 156 -5.73 5.71 18.10
C ASN A 156 -7.08 5.29 17.52
N ASN A 157 -7.42 5.87 16.38
CA ASN A 157 -8.70 5.71 15.70
C ASN A 157 -8.59 6.20 14.26
N LEU A 158 -9.68 6.06 13.53
CA LEU A 158 -9.76 6.43 12.12
C LEU A 158 -9.61 7.94 11.88
N GLU A 159 -10.11 8.76 12.81
CA GLU A 159 -9.98 10.22 12.75
C GLU A 159 -8.51 10.65 12.84
N GLU A 160 -7.74 10.08 13.78
CA GLU A 160 -6.31 10.36 13.88
C GLU A 160 -5.53 9.90 12.64
N LEU A 161 -5.92 8.78 12.00
CA LEU A 161 -5.33 8.37 10.73
C LEU A 161 -5.66 9.38 9.60
N SER A 162 -6.88 9.85 9.53
CA SER A 162 -7.29 10.90 8.59
C SER A 162 -6.46 12.18 8.79
N ASP A 163 -6.26 12.59 10.04
CA ASP A 163 -5.42 13.73 10.38
C ASP A 163 -3.95 13.54 9.95
N TRP A 164 -3.42 12.32 10.02
CA TRP A 164 -2.08 12.05 9.51
C TRP A 164 -1.95 12.33 8.02
N ILE A 165 -3.01 12.09 7.26
CA ILE A 165 -3.03 12.19 5.80
C ILE A 165 -3.35 13.63 5.38
N GLU A 166 -4.32 14.26 6.00
CA GLU A 166 -4.87 15.55 5.55
C GLU A 166 -4.28 16.77 6.26
N SER A 167 -3.79 16.62 7.47
CA SER A 167 -3.30 17.76 8.25
C SER A 167 -1.96 18.29 7.73
N LYS A 168 -1.84 19.62 7.65
CA LYS A 168 -0.56 20.30 7.37
C LYS A 168 0.52 20.03 8.43
N GLN A 169 0.13 19.58 9.62
CA GLN A 169 1.01 19.22 10.73
C GLN A 169 1.27 17.72 10.81
N SER A 170 0.88 16.99 9.76
CA SER A 170 0.99 15.54 9.66
C SER A 170 2.39 15.04 9.97
N ARG A 171 2.46 13.94 10.71
CA ARG A 171 3.72 13.22 10.96
C ARG A 171 4.35 12.71 9.67
N LEU A 172 3.53 12.40 8.66
CA LEU A 172 3.97 11.89 7.37
C LEU A 172 4.77 12.93 6.57
N ILE A 173 4.50 14.23 6.75
CA ILE A 173 5.21 15.31 6.05
C ILE A 173 6.72 15.27 6.35
N LYS A 174 7.12 14.86 7.56
CA LYS A 174 8.54 14.71 7.92
C LYS A 174 9.26 13.68 7.05
N ASN A 175 8.52 12.66 6.59
CA ASN A 175 9.04 11.62 5.72
C ASN A 175 8.93 11.95 4.22
N GLY A 176 8.51 13.18 3.88
CA GLY A 176 8.40 13.59 2.49
C GLY A 176 7.01 13.51 1.88
N PHE A 177 6.01 13.08 2.64
CA PHE A 177 4.63 12.95 2.19
C PHE A 177 4.01 14.28 1.74
N SER A 178 3.21 14.22 0.67
CA SER A 178 2.46 15.35 0.12
C SER A 178 1.07 14.90 -0.31
N ILE A 179 0.03 15.33 0.38
CA ILE A 179 -1.35 14.98 0.03
C ILE A 179 -1.74 15.40 -1.40
N LYS A 180 -1.13 16.43 -1.94
CA LYS A 180 -1.39 16.89 -3.31
C LYS A 180 -0.91 15.88 -4.35
N ASP A 181 0.19 15.19 -4.05
CA ASP A 181 0.85 14.24 -4.93
C ASP A 181 0.46 12.79 -4.61
N PHE A 182 -0.26 12.59 -3.51
CA PHE A 182 -0.65 11.27 -3.01
C PHE A 182 -1.96 10.77 -3.63
N ARG A 183 -1.97 9.49 -3.97
CA ARG A 183 -3.16 8.74 -4.39
C ARG A 183 -3.10 7.35 -3.77
N CYS A 184 -4.18 6.94 -3.11
CA CYS A 184 -4.35 5.60 -2.55
C CYS A 184 -5.47 4.88 -3.29
N PHE A 185 -5.14 3.80 -3.95
CA PHE A 185 -6.11 2.90 -4.60
C PHE A 185 -6.29 1.68 -3.70
N MET A 186 -7.50 1.53 -3.18
CA MET A 186 -7.84 0.47 -2.23
C MET A 186 -8.74 -0.56 -2.90
N PHE A 187 -8.24 -1.76 -3.06
CA PHE A 187 -8.96 -2.93 -3.56
C PHE A 187 -9.49 -3.69 -2.35
N VAL A 188 -10.71 -3.38 -1.95
CA VAL A 188 -11.27 -3.79 -0.66
C VAL A 188 -12.78 -4.02 -0.74
N PRO A 189 -13.35 -4.84 0.16
CA PRO A 189 -14.79 -5.00 0.24
C PRO A 189 -15.46 -3.73 0.80
N LYS A 190 -16.76 -3.60 0.56
CA LYS A 190 -17.57 -2.46 1.02
C LYS A 190 -17.98 -2.61 2.49
N VAL A 191 -17.01 -2.79 3.36
CA VAL A 191 -17.19 -2.99 4.80
C VAL A 191 -16.43 -1.94 5.61
N TYR A 192 -16.60 -1.95 6.92
CA TYR A 192 -15.78 -1.15 7.82
C TYR A 192 -14.31 -1.62 7.74
N PRO A 193 -13.32 -0.72 7.76
CA PRO A 193 -13.42 0.74 7.81
C PRO A 193 -13.44 1.40 6.41
N TYR A 194 -13.27 0.63 5.36
CA TYR A 194 -12.94 1.11 4.02
C TYR A 194 -14.04 1.97 3.40
N LYS A 195 -15.31 1.64 3.68
CA LYS A 195 -16.44 2.47 3.22
C LYS A 195 -16.40 3.91 3.74
N GLU A 196 -15.79 4.12 4.91
CA GLU A 196 -15.68 5.43 5.55
C GLU A 196 -14.54 6.26 4.95
N MET A 197 -13.54 5.58 4.37
CA MET A 197 -12.40 6.24 3.72
C MET A 197 -12.71 6.78 2.31
N LYS A 198 -13.88 6.48 1.77
CA LYS A 198 -14.28 6.90 0.42
C LYS A 198 -14.25 8.42 0.24
N GLU A 199 -14.52 9.16 1.29
CA GLU A 199 -14.56 10.63 1.28
C GLU A 199 -13.20 11.27 1.58
N TRP A 200 -12.15 10.47 1.84
CA TRP A 200 -10.83 11.00 2.13
C TRP A 200 -10.13 11.48 0.88
N SER A 201 -9.44 12.61 1.00
CA SER A 201 -8.69 13.19 -0.11
C SER A 201 -7.62 12.24 -0.63
N GLY A 202 -7.67 11.96 -1.93
CA GLY A 202 -6.70 11.09 -2.60
C GLY A 202 -6.95 9.59 -2.44
N PHE A 203 -8.06 9.17 -1.83
CA PHE A 203 -8.46 7.78 -1.70
C PHE A 203 -9.48 7.37 -2.78
N PHE A 204 -9.25 6.22 -3.38
CA PHE A 204 -10.09 5.64 -4.42
C PHE A 204 -10.42 4.20 -4.05
N ILE A 205 -11.68 3.93 -3.74
CA ILE A 205 -12.14 2.60 -3.36
C ILE A 205 -12.59 1.84 -4.60
N ILE A 206 -11.98 0.68 -4.85
CA ILE A 206 -12.30 -0.27 -5.90
C ILE A 206 -12.91 -1.49 -5.19
N GLU A 207 -14.24 -1.57 -5.22
CA GLU A 207 -14.98 -2.56 -4.44
C GLU A 207 -14.67 -3.99 -4.91
N GLN A 208 -14.38 -4.87 -3.96
CA GLN A 208 -14.14 -6.31 -4.13
C GLN A 208 -15.19 -7.12 -3.35
N GLU A 209 -15.35 -8.38 -3.69
CA GLU A 209 -16.18 -9.29 -2.90
C GLU A 209 -15.44 -9.72 -1.63
N GLN A 210 -16.17 -9.68 -0.50
CA GLN A 210 -15.60 -10.04 0.80
C GLN A 210 -15.29 -11.54 0.88
N GLY A 211 -14.11 -11.88 1.41
CA GLY A 211 -13.66 -13.26 1.63
C GLY A 211 -13.43 -14.07 0.35
N LYS A 212 -13.17 -13.40 -0.79
CA LYS A 212 -12.95 -14.04 -2.08
C LYS A 212 -11.51 -13.94 -2.59
N GLY A 213 -10.57 -13.56 -1.72
CA GLY A 213 -9.15 -13.51 -2.06
C GLY A 213 -8.82 -12.63 -3.27
N LEU A 214 -9.63 -11.61 -3.55
CA LEU A 214 -9.47 -10.72 -4.70
C LEU A 214 -9.55 -11.42 -6.07
N GLU A 215 -10.35 -12.47 -6.20
CA GLU A 215 -10.50 -13.30 -7.42
C GLU A 215 -10.80 -12.50 -8.70
N ASN A 216 -11.44 -11.33 -8.59
CA ASN A 216 -11.78 -10.46 -9.72
C ASN A 216 -10.75 -9.34 -9.95
N PHE A 217 -9.62 -9.40 -9.27
CA PHE A 217 -8.57 -8.41 -9.43
C PHE A 217 -7.97 -8.47 -10.84
N GLN A 218 -7.81 -7.31 -11.46
CA GLN A 218 -7.16 -7.18 -12.76
C GLN A 218 -6.01 -6.17 -12.68
N PHE A 219 -4.82 -6.60 -12.95
CA PHE A 219 -3.62 -5.75 -12.96
C PHE A 219 -3.76 -4.51 -13.84
N LYS A 220 -4.49 -4.63 -14.96
CA LYS A 220 -4.76 -3.50 -15.84
C LYS A 220 -5.47 -2.35 -15.12
N VAL A 221 -6.34 -2.61 -14.16
CA VAL A 221 -7.01 -1.57 -13.37
C VAL A 221 -5.99 -0.75 -12.56
N VAL A 222 -4.93 -1.40 -12.06
CA VAL A 222 -3.85 -0.73 -11.34
C VAL A 222 -3.05 0.20 -12.26
N THR A 223 -2.60 -0.31 -13.40
CA THR A 223 -1.82 0.48 -14.35
C THR A 223 -2.64 1.64 -14.92
N ASP A 224 -3.92 1.42 -15.21
CA ASP A 224 -4.84 2.47 -15.66
C ASP A 224 -5.06 3.54 -14.57
N ALA A 225 -5.24 3.14 -13.32
CA ALA A 225 -5.43 4.03 -12.18
C ALA A 225 -4.17 4.88 -11.90
N ILE A 226 -3.01 4.26 -11.90
CA ILE A 226 -1.73 4.96 -11.78
C ILE A 226 -1.57 5.96 -12.94
N SER A 227 -1.79 5.50 -14.15
CA SER A 227 -1.70 6.32 -15.37
C SER A 227 -2.66 7.52 -15.36
N ALA A 228 -3.87 7.35 -14.83
CA ALA A 228 -4.87 8.41 -14.70
C ALA A 228 -4.49 9.46 -13.64
N SER A 229 -3.63 9.09 -12.68
CA SER A 229 -3.23 9.98 -11.58
C SER A 229 -2.19 11.04 -11.99
N PHE A 230 -1.62 10.91 -13.19
CA PHE A 230 -0.63 11.83 -13.78
C PHE A 230 -1.29 12.85 -14.71
#